data_8d1803a1f9f3f37a551725a9d20a0854
#
_entry.id   8d1803a1f9f3f37a551725a9d20a0854
#
_cell.length_a   1.000
_cell.length_b   1.000
_cell.length_c   1.000
_cell.angle_alpha   90.00
_cell.angle_beta   90.00
_cell.angle_gamma   90.00
#
_symmetry.space_group_name_H-M   'P 1'
#
loop_
_entity.id
_entity.type
_entity.pdbx_description
1 polymer ?
#
loop_
_entity_poly.entity_id
_entity_poly.type
_entity_poly.pdbx_seq_one_letter_code
_entity_poly.pdbx_strand_id
1 'polypeptide(L)'
;MSMKKKTAAVGAVLFLFGLLLFCMAGNIDGRKGQTDVLSEKTMTKKEHPASAFINGKSGESAAGADDRSAETPGEIKKIALTFDDGPHPVYTPKLLDGLKERDIEASFFITGENAERYPELVERMHREGHLIGNHTYSHIQLTKQNREQFKEELIRTNGIISGITGEEVVFVRPPYGSWDKKFEGELNMFPVLWSIDPLDWCTKDADNVARRVLAKAKENAVILMHDEYDSSVQAAFMVVDALMKEGYEFVTVEEILFD
;
A
#
# COMPACT_ATOMS: atom_id res chain seq x y z
N MET A 1 27.09 -38.07 32.04
CA MET A 1 25.85 -38.19 31.26
C MET A 1 24.92 -37.04 31.65
N SER A 2 24.61 -36.19 30.69
CA SER A 2 23.52 -35.24 30.63
C SER A 2 23.51 -34.01 31.55
N MET A 3 24.01 -32.90 31.01
CA MET A 3 23.47 -31.55 31.27
C MET A 3 23.78 -30.68 30.05
N LYS A 4 22.86 -30.64 29.08
CA LYS A 4 22.78 -29.61 28.04
C LYS A 4 21.35 -29.67 27.44
N LYS A 5 20.45 -28.89 28.01
CA LYS A 5 19.19 -28.43 27.38
C LYS A 5 18.47 -27.48 28.37
N LYS A 6 18.76 -26.16 28.31
CA LYS A 6 17.91 -25.08 28.81
C LYS A 6 18.61 -23.75 28.56
N THR A 7 18.63 -23.26 27.32
CA THR A 7 18.91 -21.84 27.01
C THR A 7 18.42 -21.50 25.59
N ALA A 8 17.12 -21.57 25.35
CA ALA A 8 16.54 -21.10 24.09
C ALA A 8 15.17 -20.43 24.23
N ALA A 9 14.77 -20.05 25.47
CA ALA A 9 13.41 -19.53 25.68
C ALA A 9 13.37 -18.10 26.26
N VAL A 10 14.47 -17.39 26.37
CA VAL A 10 14.50 -16.06 27.02
C VAL A 10 14.57 -14.90 26.02
N GLY A 11 14.92 -15.15 24.77
CA GLY A 11 15.09 -14.08 23.76
C GLY A 11 13.79 -13.52 23.18
N ALA A 12 12.73 -14.32 23.08
CA ALA A 12 11.49 -13.91 22.41
C ALA A 12 10.55 -13.04 23.26
N VAL A 13 10.67 -13.09 24.58
CA VAL A 13 9.75 -12.39 25.50
C VAL A 13 10.13 -10.91 25.68
N LEU A 14 11.40 -10.56 25.50
CA LEU A 14 11.87 -9.17 25.71
C LEU A 14 11.56 -8.24 24.50
N PHE A 15 11.36 -8.80 23.30
CA PHE A 15 11.02 -7.99 22.11
C PHE A 15 9.56 -7.53 22.10
N LEU A 16 8.65 -8.34 22.63
CA LEU A 16 7.23 -7.98 22.77
C LEU A 16 6.98 -6.88 23.81
N PHE A 17 7.81 -6.78 24.84
CA PHE A 17 7.66 -5.76 25.88
C PHE A 17 8.12 -4.36 25.44
N GLY A 18 9.09 -4.25 24.56
CA GLY A 18 9.54 -2.97 24.00
C GLY A 18 8.50 -2.32 23.09
N LEU A 19 7.78 -3.11 22.31
CA LEU A 19 6.76 -2.64 21.37
C LEU A 19 5.47 -2.20 22.12
N LEU A 20 5.09 -2.92 23.19
CA LEU A 20 3.92 -2.55 24.01
C LEU A 20 4.12 -1.22 24.75
N LEU A 21 5.35 -0.90 25.21
CA LEU A 21 5.65 0.37 25.86
C LEU A 21 5.58 1.57 24.89
N PHE A 22 5.87 1.36 23.59
CA PHE A 22 5.76 2.41 22.60
C PHE A 22 4.29 2.79 22.29
N CYS A 23 3.39 1.81 22.25
CA CYS A 23 1.96 2.07 22.06
C CYS A 23 1.30 2.78 23.26
N MET A 24 1.80 2.55 24.49
CA MET A 24 1.26 3.19 25.69
C MET A 24 1.77 4.63 25.91
N ALA A 25 2.94 4.98 25.34
CA ALA A 25 3.54 6.30 25.48
C ALA A 25 3.10 7.31 24.40
N GLY A 26 2.34 6.88 23.40
CA GLY A 26 1.96 7.67 22.21
C GLY A 26 0.84 8.69 22.42
N ASN A 27 0.59 9.18 23.62
CA ASN A 27 -0.42 10.21 23.88
C ASN A 27 0.19 11.55 24.34
N ILE A 28 1.37 11.90 23.86
CA ILE A 28 1.97 13.21 24.11
C ILE A 28 2.54 13.79 22.80
N ASP A 29 1.82 14.85 22.38
CA ASP A 29 2.26 16.06 21.68
C ASP A 29 3.05 15.96 20.35
N GLY A 30 2.43 16.58 19.36
CA GLY A 30 3.00 16.75 18.03
C GLY A 30 4.28 17.59 18.05
N ARG A 31 5.30 17.08 17.38
CA ARG A 31 6.26 17.95 16.67
C ARG A 31 7.02 17.20 15.56
N LYS A 32 6.77 17.68 14.34
CA LYS A 32 7.71 17.79 13.21
C LYS A 32 8.59 16.58 12.91
N GLY A 33 8.09 15.70 12.07
CA GLY A 33 8.89 14.89 11.16
C GLY A 33 8.89 15.58 9.78
N GLN A 34 10.03 15.92 9.35
CA GLN A 34 10.46 16.72 8.23
C GLN A 34 10.03 16.11 6.90
N THR A 35 9.15 16.80 6.20
CA THR A 35 8.90 16.60 4.78
C THR A 35 9.99 17.37 4.02
N ASP A 36 10.94 16.66 3.48
CA ASP A 36 11.79 17.20 2.44
C ASP A 36 12.11 16.12 1.41
N VAL A 37 11.94 16.55 0.18
CA VAL A 37 12.47 16.02 -1.08
C VAL A 37 11.49 15.26 -1.96
N LEU A 38 10.69 16.04 -2.68
CA LEU A 38 10.46 15.78 -4.10
C LEU A 38 11.16 16.88 -4.89
N SER A 39 12.33 16.55 -5.39
CA SER A 39 13.05 17.38 -6.36
C SER A 39 12.50 17.10 -7.75
N GLU A 40 11.88 18.13 -8.34
CA GLU A 40 11.50 18.17 -9.75
C GLU A 40 12.69 17.85 -10.65
N LYS A 41 12.52 16.87 -11.51
CA LYS A 41 13.36 16.68 -12.69
C LYS A 41 12.50 16.90 -13.93
N THR A 42 12.60 18.11 -14.44
CA THR A 42 12.10 18.57 -15.73
C THR A 42 12.50 17.61 -16.84
N MET A 43 11.53 16.96 -17.47
CA MET A 43 11.72 16.29 -18.76
C MET A 43 11.06 17.11 -19.86
N THR A 44 11.88 17.53 -20.78
CA THR A 44 11.60 18.34 -21.95
C THR A 44 10.58 17.69 -22.89
N LYS A 45 9.54 18.46 -23.16
CA LYS A 45 8.47 18.23 -24.15
C LYS A 45 9.04 18.25 -25.57
N LYS A 46 8.90 17.19 -26.31
CA LYS A 46 9.09 17.16 -27.76
C LYS A 46 7.78 17.53 -28.46
N GLU A 47 7.77 18.70 -29.07
CA GLU A 47 6.69 19.16 -29.96
C GLU A 47 6.73 18.45 -31.29
N HIS A 48 5.56 18.12 -31.85
CA HIS A 48 5.35 17.88 -33.27
C HIS A 48 4.15 18.69 -33.77
N PRO A 49 4.19 19.18 -35.03
CA PRO A 49 3.59 20.44 -35.41
C PRO A 49 2.15 20.34 -35.94
N ALA A 50 1.53 21.51 -35.88
CA ALA A 50 0.20 21.82 -36.39
C ALA A 50 0.05 21.66 -37.89
N SER A 51 -1.16 21.33 -38.34
CA SER A 51 -1.65 21.69 -39.67
C SER A 51 -3.05 22.27 -39.59
N ALA A 52 -3.22 23.33 -40.32
CA ALA A 52 -4.21 24.38 -40.30
C ALA A 52 -5.40 24.19 -41.21
N PHE A 53 -6.39 25.10 -41.09
CA PHE A 53 -7.50 25.55 -41.97
C PHE A 53 -8.72 24.63 -42.06
N ILE A 54 -9.96 25.12 -41.98
CA ILE A 54 -10.61 26.19 -42.80
C ILE A 54 -11.86 26.73 -42.08
N ASN A 55 -12.14 27.98 -42.35
CA ASN A 55 -13.26 28.86 -42.09
C ASN A 55 -14.61 28.41 -42.68
N GLY A 56 -15.74 28.69 -42.01
CA GLY A 56 -17.07 28.62 -42.62
C GLY A 56 -18.13 29.27 -41.73
N LYS A 57 -18.75 30.29 -42.24
CA LYS A 57 -19.54 31.36 -41.64
C LYS A 57 -21.03 31.03 -41.53
N SER A 58 -21.67 31.55 -40.49
CA SER A 58 -23.04 32.13 -40.37
C SER A 58 -24.27 31.22 -40.41
N GLY A 59 -25.13 31.45 -39.38
CA GLY A 59 -26.56 31.13 -39.35
C GLY A 59 -27.16 31.30 -37.97
N GLU A 60 -27.76 32.48 -37.69
CA GLU A 60 -28.62 32.76 -36.51
C GLU A 60 -29.86 31.91 -36.52
N SER A 61 -30.33 31.42 -35.36
CA SER A 61 -31.70 31.60 -34.87
C SER A 61 -31.93 30.99 -33.48
N ALA A 62 -32.30 31.80 -32.60
CA ALA A 62 -33.10 31.85 -31.39
C ALA A 62 -33.66 30.61 -30.68
N ALA A 63 -33.50 30.67 -29.34
CA ALA A 63 -34.44 30.37 -28.26
C ALA A 63 -34.71 28.92 -27.89
N GLY A 64 -34.32 28.63 -26.66
CA GLY A 64 -34.69 27.45 -25.89
C GLY A 64 -33.74 27.28 -24.73
N ALA A 65 -33.91 28.06 -23.66
CA ALA A 65 -33.17 27.85 -22.40
C ALA A 65 -33.64 26.53 -21.78
N ASP A 66 -32.81 25.50 -21.86
CA ASP A 66 -32.80 24.39 -20.93
C ASP A 66 -31.42 24.43 -20.28
N ASP A 67 -31.33 25.18 -19.18
CA ASP A 67 -30.16 25.24 -18.29
C ASP A 67 -30.08 23.93 -17.49
N ARG A 68 -29.70 22.87 -18.18
CA ARG A 68 -29.05 21.73 -17.56
C ARG A 68 -27.59 22.03 -17.65
N SER A 69 -27.08 22.67 -16.59
CA SER A 69 -25.67 22.67 -16.29
C SER A 69 -25.15 21.21 -16.45
N ALA A 70 -24.49 20.93 -17.57
CA ALA A 70 -23.70 19.74 -17.71
C ALA A 70 -22.63 19.85 -16.60
N GLU A 71 -22.86 19.14 -15.48
CA GLU A 71 -21.80 18.89 -14.53
C GLU A 71 -20.66 18.25 -15.34
N THR A 72 -19.59 18.97 -15.48
CA THR A 72 -18.32 18.40 -15.93
C THR A 72 -18.09 17.18 -15.03
N PRO A 73 -17.86 15.97 -15.56
CA PRO A 73 -17.52 14.82 -14.72
C PRO A 73 -16.38 15.27 -13.80
N GLY A 74 -16.65 15.30 -12.48
CA GLY A 74 -15.65 15.67 -11.50
C GLY A 74 -14.43 14.78 -11.70
N GLU A 75 -13.26 15.36 -11.60
CA GLU A 75 -12.00 14.62 -11.65
C GLU A 75 -12.08 13.48 -10.62
N ILE A 76 -11.89 12.22 -11.10
CA ILE A 76 -12.00 11.02 -10.26
C ILE A 76 -10.85 11.05 -9.26
N LYS A 77 -11.14 11.05 -7.97
CA LYS A 77 -10.13 11.05 -6.91
C LYS A 77 -9.62 9.64 -6.70
N LYS A 78 -8.40 9.35 -7.11
CA LYS A 78 -7.76 8.05 -6.88
C LYS A 78 -7.16 7.95 -5.46
N ILE A 79 -7.21 6.75 -4.86
CA ILE A 79 -6.60 6.44 -3.57
C ILE A 79 -6.18 4.97 -3.54
N ALA A 80 -5.04 4.64 -2.93
CA ALA A 80 -4.58 3.26 -2.81
C ALA A 80 -4.76 2.73 -1.38
N LEU A 81 -5.43 1.58 -1.27
CA LEU A 81 -5.50 0.80 -0.04
C LEU A 81 -4.43 -0.28 -0.06
N THR A 82 -3.59 -0.33 0.97
CA THR A 82 -2.47 -1.27 0.99
C THR A 82 -2.38 -2.03 2.31
N PHE A 83 -1.91 -3.29 2.23
CA PHE A 83 -1.80 -4.18 3.38
C PHE A 83 -0.41 -4.77 3.47
N ASP A 84 0.20 -4.73 4.66
CA ASP A 84 1.52 -5.28 4.95
C ASP A 84 1.40 -6.58 5.78
N ASP A 85 2.49 -7.35 5.84
CA ASP A 85 2.74 -8.54 6.66
C ASP A 85 2.04 -9.84 6.23
N GLY A 86 0.97 -9.77 5.45
CA GLY A 86 0.21 -10.94 4.99
C GLY A 86 1.00 -11.94 4.13
N PRO A 87 0.28 -12.99 3.64
CA PRO A 87 -1.09 -13.33 3.93
C PRO A 87 -1.31 -14.00 5.29
N HIS A 88 -2.44 -13.70 5.94
CA HIS A 88 -2.88 -14.36 7.16
C HIS A 88 -4.01 -15.39 6.86
N PRO A 89 -3.93 -16.63 7.37
CA PRO A 89 -4.85 -17.72 6.94
C PRO A 89 -6.32 -17.47 7.27
N VAL A 90 -6.63 -16.59 8.21
CA VAL A 90 -8.02 -16.30 8.64
C VAL A 90 -8.51 -14.96 8.12
N TYR A 91 -7.68 -13.93 8.18
CA TYR A 91 -8.14 -12.56 7.92
C TYR A 91 -7.98 -12.15 6.45
N THR A 92 -6.92 -12.59 5.78
CA THR A 92 -6.74 -12.32 4.36
C THR A 92 -7.89 -12.86 3.49
N PRO A 93 -8.39 -14.11 3.67
CA PRO A 93 -9.56 -14.57 2.93
C PRO A 93 -10.81 -13.70 3.12
N LYS A 94 -11.07 -13.25 4.36
CA LYS A 94 -12.20 -12.35 4.66
C LYS A 94 -12.03 -10.99 3.98
N LEU A 95 -10.80 -10.47 3.99
CA LEU A 95 -10.47 -9.21 3.33
C LEU A 95 -10.72 -9.30 1.82
N LEU A 96 -10.19 -10.34 1.17
CA LEU A 96 -10.36 -10.58 -0.27
C LEU A 96 -11.85 -10.74 -0.65
N ASP A 97 -12.64 -11.47 0.15
CA ASP A 97 -14.08 -11.58 -0.07
C ASP A 97 -14.75 -10.20 -0.07
N GLY A 98 -14.44 -9.36 0.92
CA GLY A 98 -15.04 -8.04 1.04
C GLY A 98 -14.56 -7.02 0.01
N LEU A 99 -13.30 -7.10 -0.46
CA LEU A 99 -12.77 -6.29 -1.57
C LEU A 99 -13.48 -6.66 -2.87
N LYS A 100 -13.64 -7.95 -3.13
CA LYS A 100 -14.34 -8.48 -4.29
C LYS A 100 -15.83 -8.07 -4.33
N GLU A 101 -16.52 -8.11 -3.18
CA GLU A 101 -17.91 -7.64 -3.07
C GLU A 101 -18.07 -6.16 -3.44
N ARG A 102 -17.01 -5.38 -3.32
CA ARG A 102 -16.97 -3.95 -3.61
C ARG A 102 -16.36 -3.62 -4.96
N ASP A 103 -15.91 -4.65 -5.70
CA ASP A 103 -15.27 -4.52 -7.01
C ASP A 103 -14.08 -3.56 -6.99
N ILE A 104 -13.20 -3.71 -5.98
CA ILE A 104 -12.00 -2.87 -5.82
C ILE A 104 -10.74 -3.72 -5.74
N GLU A 105 -9.66 -3.16 -6.27
CA GLU A 105 -8.32 -3.70 -6.17
C GLU A 105 -7.53 -3.01 -5.04
N ALA A 106 -6.58 -3.73 -4.48
CA ALA A 106 -5.69 -3.26 -3.43
C ALA A 106 -4.26 -3.70 -3.72
N SER A 107 -3.30 -3.24 -2.89
CA SER A 107 -1.92 -3.68 -3.02
C SER A 107 -1.48 -4.37 -1.72
N PHE A 108 -0.89 -5.55 -1.84
CA PHE A 108 -0.44 -6.38 -0.74
C PHE A 108 1.07 -6.48 -0.74
N PHE A 109 1.73 -5.99 0.31
CA PHE A 109 3.17 -6.15 0.52
C PHE A 109 3.38 -7.31 1.50
N ILE A 110 3.64 -8.48 0.93
CA ILE A 110 3.63 -9.73 1.69
C ILE A 110 5.01 -10.17 2.10
N THR A 111 5.12 -10.82 3.28
CA THR A 111 6.37 -11.44 3.71
C THR A 111 6.60 -12.75 2.97
N GLY A 112 7.87 -13.06 2.67
CA GLY A 112 8.21 -14.30 1.98
C GLY A 112 7.86 -15.53 2.82
N GLU A 113 7.98 -15.46 4.14
CA GLU A 113 7.60 -16.54 5.06
C GLU A 113 6.11 -16.88 4.96
N ASN A 114 5.24 -15.87 4.92
CA ASN A 114 3.80 -16.08 4.80
C ASN A 114 3.40 -16.48 3.38
N ALA A 115 4.05 -15.95 2.35
CA ALA A 115 3.84 -16.37 0.96
C ALA A 115 4.19 -17.85 0.76
N GLU A 116 5.30 -18.33 1.32
CA GLU A 116 5.72 -19.75 1.26
C GLU A 116 4.74 -20.66 2.03
N ARG A 117 4.17 -20.17 3.13
CA ARG A 117 3.24 -20.90 3.98
C ARG A 117 1.82 -20.98 3.43
N TYR A 118 1.37 -19.97 2.70
CA TYR A 118 0.01 -19.84 2.18
C TYR A 118 0.00 -19.43 0.69
N PRO A 119 0.63 -20.23 -0.20
CA PRO A 119 0.76 -19.89 -1.61
C PRO A 119 -0.60 -19.76 -2.33
N GLU A 120 -1.62 -20.49 -1.85
CA GLU A 120 -2.98 -20.42 -2.40
C GLU A 120 -3.65 -19.05 -2.18
N LEU A 121 -3.28 -18.33 -1.11
CA LEU A 121 -3.78 -16.99 -0.87
C LEU A 121 -3.07 -15.96 -1.77
N VAL A 122 -1.78 -16.14 -2.01
CA VAL A 122 -1.01 -15.31 -2.95
C VAL A 122 -1.56 -15.50 -4.39
N GLU A 123 -1.81 -16.75 -4.81
CA GLU A 123 -2.43 -17.04 -6.10
C GLU A 123 -3.83 -16.42 -6.20
N ARG A 124 -4.59 -16.43 -5.10
CA ARG A 124 -5.91 -15.81 -5.05
C ARG A 124 -5.82 -14.29 -5.19
N MET A 125 -4.94 -13.61 -4.46
CA MET A 125 -4.69 -12.18 -4.59
C MET A 125 -4.39 -11.80 -6.05
N HIS A 126 -3.45 -12.51 -6.68
CA HIS A 126 -3.08 -12.29 -8.06
C HIS A 126 -4.24 -12.49 -9.03
N ARG A 127 -4.99 -13.59 -8.91
CA ARG A 127 -6.13 -13.90 -9.77
C ARG A 127 -7.29 -12.90 -9.63
N GLU A 128 -7.43 -12.26 -8.47
CA GLU A 128 -8.45 -11.25 -8.20
C GLU A 128 -8.00 -9.82 -8.56
N GLY A 129 -6.82 -9.66 -9.23
CA GLY A 129 -6.35 -8.39 -9.78
C GLY A 129 -5.55 -7.51 -8.81
N HIS A 130 -5.31 -7.99 -7.58
CA HIS A 130 -4.54 -7.22 -6.61
C HIS A 130 -3.06 -7.17 -6.96
N LEU A 131 -2.41 -6.03 -6.72
CA LEU A 131 -0.97 -5.90 -6.81
C LEU A 131 -0.28 -6.60 -5.64
N ILE A 132 0.75 -7.39 -5.95
CA ILE A 132 1.55 -8.07 -4.93
C ILE A 132 2.96 -7.51 -4.93
N GLY A 133 3.40 -6.96 -3.81
CA GLY A 133 4.73 -6.44 -3.56
C GLY A 133 5.47 -7.24 -2.49
N ASN A 134 6.76 -6.96 -2.38
CA ASN A 134 7.70 -7.61 -1.47
C ASN A 134 7.77 -6.87 -0.13
N HIS A 135 7.72 -7.61 1.00
CA HIS A 135 7.91 -7.06 2.34
C HIS A 135 9.04 -7.74 3.12
N THR A 136 10.13 -8.13 2.42
CA THR A 136 11.22 -9.00 2.87
C THR A 136 10.74 -10.43 3.20
N TYR A 137 11.66 -11.34 3.54
CA TYR A 137 11.25 -12.71 3.86
C TYR A 137 10.73 -12.83 5.31
N SER A 138 11.45 -12.27 6.29
CA SER A 138 11.16 -12.39 7.72
C SER A 138 10.84 -11.07 8.41
N HIS A 139 10.42 -10.05 7.64
CA HIS A 139 10.11 -8.71 8.14
C HIS A 139 11.30 -8.05 8.86
N ILE A 140 12.55 -8.24 8.37
CA ILE A 140 13.72 -7.60 8.98
C ILE A 140 13.80 -6.11 8.66
N GLN A 141 14.20 -5.31 9.64
CA GLN A 141 14.51 -3.90 9.42
C GLN A 141 15.89 -3.75 8.78
N LEU A 142 16.00 -2.94 7.72
CA LEU A 142 17.28 -2.61 7.13
C LEU A 142 18.13 -1.77 8.09
N THR A 143 19.37 -2.19 8.29
CA THR A 143 20.42 -1.50 9.05
C THR A 143 21.73 -1.47 8.28
N LYS A 144 22.71 -0.68 8.73
CA LYS A 144 24.04 -0.65 8.11
C LYS A 144 24.77 -2.01 8.22
N GLN A 145 24.44 -2.82 9.21
CA GLN A 145 25.10 -4.10 9.52
C GLN A 145 24.51 -5.28 8.77
N ASN A 146 23.24 -5.21 8.32
CA ASN A 146 22.55 -6.35 7.70
C ASN A 146 22.19 -6.14 6.22
N ARG A 147 22.85 -5.22 5.51
CA ARG A 147 22.49 -4.84 4.14
C ARG A 147 22.45 -6.05 3.18
N GLU A 148 23.47 -6.92 3.25
CA GLU A 148 23.51 -8.11 2.37
C GLU A 148 22.40 -9.11 2.74
N GLN A 149 22.18 -9.36 4.03
CA GLN A 149 21.07 -10.21 4.48
C GLN A 149 19.72 -9.65 4.03
N PHE A 150 19.51 -8.34 4.14
CA PHE A 150 18.28 -7.69 3.69
C PHE A 150 18.08 -7.88 2.17
N LYS A 151 19.13 -7.75 1.38
CA LYS A 151 19.13 -8.01 -0.07
C LYS A 151 18.78 -9.46 -0.39
N GLU A 152 19.38 -10.42 0.33
CA GLU A 152 19.06 -11.85 0.17
C GLU A 152 17.59 -12.15 0.48
N GLU A 153 17.02 -11.53 1.50
CA GLU A 153 15.60 -11.68 1.82
C GLU A 153 14.69 -11.11 0.74
N LEU A 154 15.03 -9.97 0.15
CA LEU A 154 14.30 -9.41 -0.98
C LEU A 154 14.32 -10.36 -2.19
N ILE A 155 15.49 -10.85 -2.56
CA ILE A 155 15.65 -11.77 -3.71
C ILE A 155 14.87 -13.07 -3.46
N ARG A 156 14.96 -13.63 -2.26
CA ARG A 156 14.24 -14.85 -1.89
C ARG A 156 12.72 -14.65 -1.99
N THR A 157 12.22 -13.57 -1.44
CA THR A 157 10.78 -13.26 -1.45
C THR A 157 10.26 -13.05 -2.86
N ASN A 158 11.01 -12.32 -3.72
CA ASN A 158 10.67 -12.18 -5.13
C ASN A 158 10.58 -13.54 -5.83
N GLY A 159 11.56 -14.42 -5.60
CA GLY A 159 11.55 -15.76 -6.18
C GLY A 159 10.34 -16.59 -5.78
N ILE A 160 9.90 -16.48 -4.52
CA ILE A 160 8.69 -17.17 -4.02
C ILE A 160 7.43 -16.60 -4.68
N ILE A 161 7.25 -15.28 -4.64
CA ILE A 161 6.05 -14.64 -5.21
C ILE A 161 5.97 -14.89 -6.72
N SER A 162 7.08 -14.65 -7.44
CA SER A 162 7.13 -14.90 -8.90
C SER A 162 6.91 -16.37 -9.25
N GLY A 163 7.37 -17.29 -8.41
CA GLY A 163 7.12 -18.73 -8.60
C GLY A 163 5.65 -19.11 -8.46
N ILE A 164 4.87 -18.37 -7.68
CA ILE A 164 3.43 -18.60 -7.49
C ILE A 164 2.61 -17.89 -8.57
N THR A 165 2.91 -16.61 -8.85
CA THR A 165 2.11 -15.75 -9.72
C THR A 165 2.50 -15.85 -11.20
N GLY A 166 3.75 -16.22 -11.48
CA GLY A 166 4.33 -16.18 -12.83
C GLY A 166 4.79 -14.79 -13.25
N GLU A 167 4.66 -13.76 -12.40
CA GLU A 167 5.00 -12.37 -12.69
C GLU A 167 6.22 -11.88 -11.94
N GLU A 168 6.91 -10.86 -12.48
CA GLU A 168 8.03 -10.20 -11.81
C GLU A 168 7.53 -9.26 -10.71
N VAL A 169 8.16 -9.32 -9.54
CA VAL A 169 7.84 -8.44 -8.41
C VAL A 169 8.78 -7.24 -8.43
N VAL A 170 8.23 -6.09 -8.79
CA VAL A 170 9.02 -4.84 -8.91
C VAL A 170 8.78 -3.85 -7.75
N PHE A 171 7.69 -4.00 -7.00
CA PHE A 171 7.38 -3.13 -5.88
C PHE A 171 7.83 -3.75 -4.56
N VAL A 172 8.41 -2.93 -3.69
CA VAL A 172 8.82 -3.30 -2.35
C VAL A 172 8.35 -2.28 -1.33
N ARG A 173 7.78 -2.74 -0.24
CA ARG A 173 7.65 -1.89 0.95
C ARG A 173 8.65 -2.37 1.98
N PRO A 174 9.69 -1.58 2.28
CA PRO A 174 10.69 -2.00 3.27
C PRO A 174 10.07 -1.94 4.68
N PRO A 175 10.26 -2.96 5.52
CA PRO A 175 9.83 -2.94 6.91
C PRO A 175 10.29 -1.66 7.62
N TYR A 176 9.39 -1.06 8.40
CA TYR A 176 9.60 0.20 9.12
C TYR A 176 9.95 1.41 8.22
N GLY A 177 9.74 1.32 6.90
CA GLY A 177 10.09 2.36 5.93
C GLY A 177 11.59 2.56 5.70
N SER A 178 12.45 1.64 6.18
CA SER A 178 13.90 1.76 6.10
C SER A 178 14.43 1.28 4.74
N TRP A 179 14.90 2.20 3.89
CA TRP A 179 15.38 1.90 2.54
C TRP A 179 16.78 2.47 2.25
N ASP A 180 17.58 1.75 1.47
CA ASP A 180 18.84 2.25 0.88
C ASP A 180 18.63 2.40 -0.63
N LYS A 181 18.72 3.65 -1.12
CA LYS A 181 18.54 3.99 -2.56
C LYS A 181 19.46 3.20 -3.51
N LYS A 182 20.55 2.64 -3.00
CA LYS A 182 21.43 1.79 -3.82
C LYS A 182 20.75 0.51 -4.31
N PHE A 183 19.72 0.03 -3.60
CA PHE A 183 18.96 -1.13 -4.03
C PHE A 183 18.12 -0.88 -5.28
N GLU A 184 17.71 0.36 -5.55
CA GLU A 184 16.95 0.71 -6.76
C GLU A 184 17.71 0.34 -8.04
N GLY A 185 19.04 0.60 -8.06
CA GLY A 185 19.88 0.23 -9.19
C GLY A 185 20.40 -1.21 -9.19
N GLU A 186 20.40 -1.88 -8.01
CA GLU A 186 20.92 -3.25 -7.88
C GLU A 186 19.85 -4.33 -8.09
N LEU A 187 18.58 -4.05 -7.72
CA LEU A 187 17.50 -5.03 -7.67
C LEU A 187 16.35 -4.73 -8.62
N ASN A 188 16.39 -3.62 -9.34
CA ASN A 188 15.27 -3.14 -10.18
C ASN A 188 13.94 -3.11 -9.39
N MET A 189 13.98 -2.63 -8.14
CA MET A 189 12.81 -2.56 -7.26
C MET A 189 12.49 -1.13 -6.89
N PHE A 190 11.19 -0.81 -6.84
CA PHE A 190 10.65 0.50 -6.48
C PHE A 190 10.11 0.48 -5.06
N PRO A 191 10.68 1.28 -4.13
CA PRO A 191 10.17 1.35 -2.78
C PRO A 191 8.86 2.13 -2.73
N VAL A 192 7.84 1.55 -2.12
CA VAL A 192 6.52 2.15 -1.91
C VAL A 192 6.33 2.42 -0.43
N LEU A 193 6.27 3.68 -0.04
CA LEU A 193 5.93 4.10 1.30
C LEU A 193 4.43 4.45 1.39
N TRP A 194 4.02 5.07 2.49
CA TRP A 194 2.63 5.45 2.73
C TRP A 194 2.51 6.91 3.12
N SER A 195 1.35 7.47 2.90
CA SER A 195 1.01 8.83 3.32
C SER A 195 0.04 8.85 4.52
N ILE A 196 -0.67 7.74 4.76
CA ILE A 196 -1.59 7.58 5.87
C ILE A 196 -1.26 6.30 6.63
N ASP A 197 -0.90 6.44 7.92
CA ASP A 197 -0.76 5.34 8.87
C ASP A 197 -1.81 5.54 9.97
N PRO A 198 -2.84 4.69 10.06
CA PRO A 198 -3.86 4.75 11.08
C PRO A 198 -3.46 4.04 12.38
N LEU A 199 -2.30 3.39 12.44
CA LEU A 199 -1.80 2.59 13.55
C LEU A 199 -2.77 1.43 13.91
N ASP A 200 -3.28 0.71 12.92
CA ASP A 200 -4.21 -0.42 13.07
C ASP A 200 -3.56 -1.60 13.80
N TRP A 201 -2.25 -1.80 13.60
CA TRP A 201 -1.43 -2.77 14.31
C TRP A 201 -1.36 -2.50 15.84
N CYS A 202 -1.56 -1.26 16.26
CA CYS A 202 -1.47 -0.80 17.65
C CYS A 202 -2.82 -0.77 18.37
N THR A 203 -3.93 -0.63 17.64
CA THR A 203 -5.28 -0.57 18.21
C THR A 203 -6.19 -1.64 17.62
N LYS A 204 -7.03 -2.25 18.46
CA LYS A 204 -8.04 -3.24 18.04
C LYS A 204 -9.44 -2.62 17.88
N ASP A 205 -9.51 -1.32 17.66
CA ASP A 205 -10.72 -0.53 17.52
C ASP A 205 -10.89 -0.10 16.05
N ALA A 206 -11.75 -0.82 15.34
CA ALA A 206 -12.02 -0.59 13.91
C ALA A 206 -12.55 0.82 13.63
N ASP A 207 -13.45 1.35 14.48
CA ASP A 207 -14.00 2.70 14.34
C ASP A 207 -12.93 3.77 14.47
N ASN A 208 -11.99 3.57 15.38
CA ASN A 208 -10.87 4.50 15.58
C ASN A 208 -9.92 4.47 14.39
N VAL A 209 -9.57 3.28 13.88
CA VAL A 209 -8.73 3.10 12.70
C VAL A 209 -9.39 3.78 11.49
N ALA A 210 -10.65 3.46 11.20
CA ALA A 210 -11.38 4.05 10.08
C ALA A 210 -11.43 5.59 10.18
N ARG A 211 -11.76 6.13 11.34
CA ARG A 211 -11.81 7.58 11.58
C ARG A 211 -10.47 8.26 11.33
N ARG A 212 -9.34 7.62 11.69
CA ARG A 212 -7.98 8.16 11.45
C ARG A 212 -7.65 8.20 9.96
N VAL A 213 -8.07 7.20 9.18
CA VAL A 213 -7.91 7.19 7.73
C VAL A 213 -8.75 8.29 7.11
N LEU A 214 -10.06 8.31 7.40
CA LEU A 214 -11.01 9.26 6.81
C LEU A 214 -10.63 10.73 7.10
N ALA A 215 -10.09 11.00 8.29
CA ALA A 215 -9.63 12.35 8.64
C ALA A 215 -8.42 12.84 7.84
N LYS A 216 -7.68 11.94 7.17
CA LYS A 216 -6.46 12.25 6.40
C LYS A 216 -6.60 11.93 4.92
N ALA A 217 -7.72 11.32 4.52
CA ALA A 217 -7.95 10.90 3.13
C ALA A 217 -7.86 12.09 2.19
N LYS A 218 -7.12 11.92 1.12
CA LYS A 218 -6.96 12.88 0.03
C LYS A 218 -6.59 12.13 -1.24
N GLU A 219 -6.77 12.78 -2.36
CA GLU A 219 -6.35 12.26 -3.66
C GLU A 219 -4.88 11.82 -3.66
N ASN A 220 -4.61 10.70 -4.34
CA ASN A 220 -3.30 10.05 -4.46
C ASN A 220 -2.66 9.65 -3.12
N ALA A 221 -3.48 9.50 -2.07
CA ALA A 221 -2.96 8.96 -0.81
C ALA A 221 -2.77 7.44 -0.90
N VAL A 222 -1.71 6.96 -0.25
CA VAL A 222 -1.44 5.54 -0.02
C VAL A 222 -1.71 5.24 1.45
N ILE A 223 -2.70 4.40 1.72
CA ILE A 223 -3.12 4.01 3.08
C ILE A 223 -2.40 2.73 3.47
N LEU A 224 -1.65 2.76 4.58
CA LEU A 224 -1.06 1.58 5.21
C LEU A 224 -2.05 0.93 6.14
N MET A 225 -2.27 -0.38 6.00
CA MET A 225 -2.97 -1.24 6.95
C MET A 225 -2.29 -2.61 7.02
N HIS A 226 -2.80 -3.50 7.87
CA HIS A 226 -2.30 -4.87 8.03
C HIS A 226 -3.47 -5.85 8.03
N ASP A 227 -3.35 -6.97 7.32
CA ASP A 227 -4.40 -7.97 7.23
C ASP A 227 -4.29 -9.11 8.28
N GLU A 228 -3.64 -8.79 9.41
CA GLU A 228 -3.42 -9.72 10.52
C GLU A 228 -4.49 -9.66 11.64
N TYR A 229 -5.43 -8.70 11.56
CA TYR A 229 -6.40 -8.45 12.63
C TYR A 229 -7.81 -8.27 12.08
N ASP A 230 -8.80 -8.86 12.77
CA ASP A 230 -10.22 -8.69 12.43
C ASP A 230 -10.65 -7.21 12.45
N SER A 231 -10.12 -6.42 13.40
CA SER A 231 -10.38 -4.98 13.49
C SER A 231 -9.85 -4.19 12.29
N SER A 232 -8.69 -4.59 11.74
CA SER A 232 -8.13 -3.96 10.53
C SER A 232 -8.98 -4.25 9.31
N VAL A 233 -9.44 -5.50 9.16
CA VAL A 233 -10.35 -5.90 8.07
C VAL A 233 -11.67 -5.14 8.14
N GLN A 234 -12.29 -5.05 9.32
CA GLN A 234 -13.50 -4.26 9.52
C GLN A 234 -13.29 -2.78 9.20
N ALA A 235 -12.18 -2.20 9.70
CA ALA A 235 -11.84 -0.80 9.42
C ALA A 235 -11.62 -0.54 7.92
N ALA A 236 -10.98 -1.47 7.21
CA ALA A 236 -10.78 -1.37 5.76
C ALA A 236 -12.13 -1.26 5.03
N PHE A 237 -13.11 -2.09 5.36
CA PHE A 237 -14.44 -2.02 4.73
C PHE A 237 -15.16 -0.71 5.06
N MET A 238 -15.08 -0.24 6.31
CA MET A 238 -15.65 1.06 6.69
C MET A 238 -15.03 2.22 5.91
N VAL A 239 -13.71 2.20 5.71
CA VAL A 239 -12.96 3.19 4.93
C VAL A 239 -13.40 3.15 3.46
N VAL A 240 -13.43 1.96 2.86
CA VAL A 240 -13.84 1.77 1.47
C VAL A 240 -15.25 2.28 1.25
N ASP A 241 -16.21 1.81 2.06
CA ASP A 241 -17.62 2.18 1.92
C ASP A 241 -17.86 3.70 2.09
N ALA A 242 -17.06 4.38 2.92
CA ALA A 242 -17.15 5.82 3.13
C ALA A 242 -16.53 6.60 1.96
N LEU A 243 -15.31 6.25 1.54
CA LEU A 243 -14.60 6.98 0.50
C LEU A 243 -15.21 6.78 -0.89
N MET A 244 -15.76 5.60 -1.20
CA MET A 244 -16.53 5.39 -2.43
C MET A 244 -17.74 6.32 -2.51
N LYS A 245 -18.45 6.56 -1.39
CA LYS A 245 -19.56 7.53 -1.32
C LYS A 245 -19.09 8.98 -1.51
N GLU A 246 -17.83 9.28 -1.20
CA GLU A 246 -17.21 10.59 -1.43
C GLU A 246 -16.61 10.74 -2.83
N GLY A 247 -16.78 9.73 -3.71
CA GLY A 247 -16.33 9.73 -5.09
C GLY A 247 -14.85 9.36 -5.27
N TYR A 248 -14.26 8.65 -4.31
CA TYR A 248 -12.94 8.06 -4.49
C TYR A 248 -13.03 6.74 -5.26
N GLU A 249 -12.08 6.53 -6.16
CA GLU A 249 -11.79 5.26 -6.81
C GLU A 249 -10.58 4.62 -6.13
N PHE A 250 -10.72 3.35 -5.76
CA PHE A 250 -9.62 2.58 -5.19
C PHE A 250 -8.82 1.94 -6.32
N VAL A 251 -7.53 2.23 -6.35
CA VAL A 251 -6.61 1.76 -7.37
C VAL A 251 -5.37 1.13 -6.73
N THR A 252 -4.56 0.42 -7.52
CA THR A 252 -3.29 -0.12 -7.03
C THR A 252 -2.25 1.00 -6.82
N VAL A 253 -1.17 0.70 -6.10
CA VAL A 253 -0.07 1.67 -5.94
C VAL A 253 0.65 1.96 -7.26
N GLU A 254 0.61 1.05 -8.22
CA GLU A 254 1.18 1.26 -9.54
C GLU A 254 0.50 2.41 -10.26
N GLU A 255 -0.82 2.45 -10.24
CA GLU A 255 -1.62 3.51 -10.84
C GLU A 255 -1.43 4.86 -10.14
N ILE A 256 -1.22 4.88 -8.81
CA ILE A 256 -0.89 6.11 -8.08
C ILE A 256 0.49 6.67 -8.48
N LEU A 257 1.44 5.79 -8.82
CA LEU A 257 2.83 6.21 -9.06
C LEU A 257 3.12 6.54 -10.52
N PHE A 258 2.36 6.00 -11.48
CA PHE A 258 2.71 6.05 -12.90
C PHE A 258 1.61 6.62 -13.82
N ASP A 259 0.39 6.88 -13.32
CA ASP A 259 -0.68 7.59 -14.02
C ASP A 259 -0.66 9.09 -13.70
#